data_e6e0472585d817dcc58a8ce00c4c79b2
#
_entry.id   e6e0472585d817dcc58a8ce00c4c79b2
#
_cell.length_a   1.000
_cell.length_b   1.000
_cell.length_c   1.000
_cell.angle_alpha   90.00
_cell.angle_beta   90.00
_cell.angle_gamma   90.00
#
_symmetry.space_group_name_H-M   'P 1'
#
loop_
_entity.id
_entity.type
_entity.pdbx_description
1 polymer ?
#
loop_
_entity_poly.entity_id
_entity_poly.type
_entity_poly.pdbx_seq_one_letter_code
_entity_poly.pdbx_strand_id
1 'polypeptide(L)'
;PLWDDESELEYVDIFSIPLGQIPLPVPVVSLMLEFNVVGSLGARAGLYVEFSHHYVESTNLTNGASEKGENGKPVMYNEFKFTRTTLANEIDVAVTLKGQVGFRCGLEAKLSVSFARLNNVAAVYVSFRFGPYIELSGLVSFRYSYDAVEKVSKTQLLGGMYLEVGLFVNAKIGAKFLVY
;
A
#
# COMPACT_ATOMS: atom_id res chain seq x y z
N PRO A 1 10.44 0.64 -0.19
CA PRO A 1 9.23 1.02 -0.93
C PRO A 1 8.19 1.59 0.04
N LEU A 2 7.44 2.62 -0.41
CA LEU A 2 6.39 3.28 0.38
C LEU A 2 5.12 2.41 0.55
N TRP A 3 5.04 1.34 -0.22
CA TRP A 3 3.94 0.39 -0.23
C TRP A 3 4.51 -0.99 0.13
N ASP A 4 4.00 -1.60 1.21
CA ASP A 4 4.38 -2.96 1.63
C ASP A 4 3.65 -4.03 0.81
N ASP A 5 2.75 -3.64 -0.07
CA ASP A 5 2.03 -4.55 -0.95
C ASP A 5 2.78 -4.69 -2.28
N GLU A 6 3.01 -5.93 -2.68
CA GLU A 6 3.55 -6.32 -4.00
C GLU A 6 2.63 -5.94 -5.17
N SER A 7 1.50 -5.25 -4.90
CA SER A 7 0.58 -4.80 -5.93
C SER A 7 1.21 -3.68 -6.76
N GLU A 8 1.50 -3.98 -8.01
CA GLU A 8 1.88 -2.96 -8.99
C GLU A 8 0.75 -1.94 -9.16
N LEU A 9 1.14 -0.69 -9.50
CA LEU A 9 0.18 0.35 -9.86
C LEU A 9 -0.61 -0.10 -11.11
N GLU A 10 -1.94 -0.13 -11.00
CA GLU A 10 -2.80 -0.46 -12.12
C GLU A 10 -2.85 0.70 -13.11
N TYR A 11 -2.54 0.41 -14.37
CA TYR A 11 -2.49 1.39 -15.45
C TYR A 11 -3.65 1.22 -16.42
N VAL A 12 -4.34 2.32 -16.68
CA VAL A 12 -5.42 2.41 -17.65
C VAL A 12 -4.92 3.15 -18.88
N ASP A 13 -5.15 2.61 -20.06
CA ASP A 13 -4.81 3.25 -21.32
C ASP A 13 -5.68 4.49 -21.53
N ILE A 14 -5.05 5.67 -21.67
CA ILE A 14 -5.74 6.94 -21.89
C ILE A 14 -5.76 7.33 -23.35
N PHE A 15 -4.80 6.87 -24.14
CA PHE A 15 -4.80 7.02 -25.59
C PHE A 15 -4.03 5.89 -26.27
N SER A 16 -4.41 5.63 -27.53
CA SER A 16 -3.68 4.73 -28.43
C SER A 16 -3.71 5.33 -29.83
N ILE A 17 -2.55 5.61 -30.40
CA ILE A 17 -2.40 6.20 -31.73
C ILE A 17 -1.83 5.12 -32.67
N PRO A 18 -2.59 4.69 -33.68
CA PRO A 18 -2.10 3.71 -34.63
C PRO A 18 -0.99 4.29 -35.52
N LEU A 19 0.11 3.59 -35.63
CA LEU A 19 1.22 3.94 -36.54
C LEU A 19 1.12 3.22 -37.87
N GLY A 20 0.54 2.02 -37.89
CA GLY A 20 0.38 1.23 -39.09
C GLY A 20 -0.05 -0.21 -38.82
N GLN A 21 -0.49 -0.86 -39.89
CA GLN A 21 -0.95 -2.25 -39.87
C GLN A 21 -0.34 -2.99 -41.06
N ILE A 22 0.15 -4.19 -40.81
CA ILE A 22 0.71 -5.07 -41.85
C ILE A 22 -0.11 -6.35 -41.87
N PRO A 23 -0.89 -6.59 -42.90
CA PRO A 23 -1.55 -7.88 -43.09
C PRO A 23 -0.52 -8.91 -43.50
N LEU A 24 -0.50 -10.04 -42.82
CA LEU A 24 0.35 -11.17 -43.19
C LEU A 24 -0.46 -12.19 -43.99
N PRO A 25 -0.03 -12.58 -45.20
CA PRO A 25 -0.79 -13.46 -46.07
C PRO A 25 -0.70 -14.92 -45.57
N VAL A 26 -1.71 -15.35 -44.84
CA VAL A 26 -1.87 -16.76 -44.42
C VAL A 26 -3.21 -17.27 -44.94
N PRO A 27 -3.27 -18.37 -45.68
CA PRO A 27 -4.51 -18.95 -46.15
C PRO A 27 -5.39 -19.34 -44.96
N VAL A 28 -6.71 -19.00 -45.04
CA VAL A 28 -7.74 -19.38 -44.05
C VAL A 28 -7.73 -18.57 -42.74
N VAL A 29 -6.63 -17.90 -42.43
CA VAL A 29 -6.46 -17.14 -41.16
C VAL A 29 -6.02 -15.73 -41.52
N SER A 30 -6.68 -14.72 -40.99
CA SER A 30 -6.20 -13.34 -41.09
C SER A 30 -5.25 -13.06 -39.95
N LEU A 31 -4.01 -12.85 -40.29
CA LEU A 31 -2.95 -12.45 -39.33
C LEU A 31 -2.65 -10.97 -39.56
N MET A 32 -2.71 -10.17 -38.50
CA MET A 32 -2.48 -8.72 -38.57
C MET A 32 -1.47 -8.30 -37.52
N LEU A 33 -0.45 -7.59 -37.95
CA LEU A 33 0.53 -6.94 -37.07
C LEU A 33 0.21 -5.44 -37.02
N GLU A 34 -0.10 -4.96 -35.84
CA GLU A 34 -0.43 -3.57 -35.56
C GLU A 34 0.66 -2.92 -34.71
N PHE A 35 0.97 -1.68 -35.02
CA PHE A 35 1.88 -0.85 -34.24
C PHE A 35 1.14 0.37 -33.73
N ASN A 36 1.24 0.66 -32.45
CA ASN A 36 0.58 1.78 -31.79
C ASN A 36 1.55 2.53 -30.86
N VAL A 37 1.29 3.82 -30.67
CA VAL A 37 1.81 4.55 -29.52
C VAL A 37 0.72 4.55 -28.46
N VAL A 38 1.03 4.07 -27.26
CA VAL A 38 0.06 3.95 -26.18
C VAL A 38 0.53 4.77 -24.98
N GLY A 39 -0.37 5.58 -24.44
CA GLY A 39 -0.17 6.26 -23.16
C GLY A 39 -1.12 5.70 -22.12
N SER A 40 -0.59 5.45 -20.92
CA SER A 40 -1.36 4.89 -19.81
C SER A 40 -1.12 5.68 -18.54
N LEU A 41 -2.16 5.86 -17.75
CA LEU A 41 -2.15 6.55 -16.46
C LEU A 41 -2.58 5.57 -15.37
N GLY A 42 -1.86 5.59 -14.25
CA GLY A 42 -2.23 4.87 -13.03
C GLY A 42 -2.26 5.82 -11.86
N ALA A 43 -3.18 5.61 -10.92
CA ALA A 43 -3.25 6.35 -9.68
C ALA A 43 -3.78 5.46 -8.57
N ARG A 44 -3.23 5.60 -7.37
CA ARG A 44 -3.76 5.00 -6.15
C ARG A 44 -3.55 5.90 -4.95
N ALA A 45 -4.46 5.80 -3.99
CA ALA A 45 -4.33 6.46 -2.70
C ALA A 45 -4.78 5.53 -1.59
N GLY A 46 -4.20 5.69 -0.41
CA GLY A 46 -4.53 4.90 0.77
C GLY A 46 -4.48 5.75 2.02
N LEU A 47 -5.45 5.53 2.91
CA LEU A 47 -5.51 6.12 4.24
C LEU A 47 -5.33 4.99 5.26
N TYR A 48 -4.33 5.13 6.13
CA TYR A 48 -4.03 4.20 7.20
C TYR A 48 -4.20 4.89 8.53
N VAL A 49 -4.91 4.26 9.44
CA VAL A 49 -5.10 4.75 10.80
C VAL A 49 -4.63 3.67 11.75
N GLU A 50 -3.67 4.01 12.58
CA GLU A 50 -3.17 3.15 13.63
C GLU A 50 -3.54 3.75 14.99
N PHE A 51 -4.00 2.90 15.88
CA PHE A 51 -4.29 3.24 17.26
C PHE A 51 -3.59 2.24 18.16
N SER A 52 -2.79 2.72 19.09
CA SER A 52 -2.21 1.90 20.13
C SER A 52 -2.40 2.51 21.52
N HIS A 53 -2.61 1.66 22.49
CA HIS A 53 -2.74 2.03 23.90
C HIS A 53 -1.82 1.14 24.72
N HIS A 54 -0.82 1.75 25.33
CA HIS A 54 0.12 1.08 26.21
C HIS A 54 -0.23 1.42 27.65
N TYR A 55 -0.65 0.42 28.44
CA TYR A 55 -1.02 0.58 29.83
C TYR A 55 -0.20 -0.38 30.69
N VAL A 56 0.53 0.17 31.67
CA VAL A 56 1.30 -0.61 32.64
C VAL A 56 0.91 -0.19 34.04
N GLU A 57 0.55 -1.18 34.83
CA GLU A 57 0.18 -0.97 36.21
C GLU A 57 1.01 -1.87 37.13
N SER A 58 1.50 -1.31 38.22
CA SER A 58 2.17 -2.04 39.30
C SER A 58 1.27 -2.12 40.53
N THR A 59 1.11 -3.31 41.00
CA THR A 59 0.37 -3.58 42.25
C THR A 59 1.33 -4.11 43.28
N ASN A 60 1.56 -3.35 44.34
CA ASN A 60 2.40 -3.77 45.45
C ASN A 60 1.52 -4.11 46.63
N LEU A 61 1.69 -5.34 47.13
CA LEU A 61 1.09 -5.80 48.37
C LEU A 61 2.23 -5.81 49.43
N THR A 62 2.14 -4.91 50.39
CA THR A 62 3.10 -4.87 51.51
C THR A 62 2.43 -5.42 52.76
N ASN A 63 3.03 -6.47 53.30
CA ASN A 63 2.69 -6.98 54.61
C ASN A 63 3.82 -6.56 55.60
N GLY A 64 3.51 -5.70 56.52
CA GLY A 64 4.50 -5.16 57.46
C GLY A 64 4.33 -5.74 58.84
N ALA A 65 5.46 -6.20 59.41
CA ALA A 65 5.57 -6.46 60.80
C ALA A 65 6.43 -5.34 61.45
N SER A 66 5.92 -4.61 62.42
CA SER A 66 6.73 -3.61 63.14
C SER A 66 7.43 -4.27 64.33
N GLU A 67 8.74 -4.06 64.41
CA GLU A 67 9.57 -4.70 65.43
C GLU A 67 9.55 -4.05 66.83
N LYS A 68 8.88 -2.91 67.03
CA LYS A 68 8.96 -2.18 68.31
C LYS A 68 7.58 -1.77 68.84
N GLY A 69 7.08 -2.57 69.75
CA GLY A 69 6.02 -2.10 70.66
C GLY A 69 6.66 -1.35 71.87
N GLU A 70 5.90 -0.47 72.52
CA GLU A 70 6.32 0.39 73.64
C GLU A 70 7.00 -0.35 74.79
N ASN A 71 6.96 -1.68 74.86
CA ASN A 71 7.55 -2.51 75.92
C ASN A 71 8.58 -3.53 75.38
N GLY A 72 9.14 -3.31 74.18
CA GLY A 72 10.19 -4.20 73.64
C GLY A 72 9.67 -5.54 73.15
N LYS A 73 8.35 -5.77 73.12
CA LYS A 73 7.74 -6.97 72.54
C LYS A 73 7.36 -6.70 71.09
N PRO A 74 7.62 -7.63 70.19
CA PRO A 74 7.22 -7.47 68.83
C PRO A 74 5.68 -7.44 68.74
N VAL A 75 5.14 -6.34 68.16
CA VAL A 75 3.76 -6.24 67.84
C VAL A 75 3.60 -6.53 66.37
N MET A 76 2.95 -7.63 66.03
CA MET A 76 2.61 -7.95 64.66
C MET A 76 1.42 -7.09 64.25
N TYR A 77 1.65 -6.17 63.31
CA TYR A 77 0.60 -5.51 62.58
C TYR A 77 0.34 -6.29 61.28
N ASN A 78 -0.86 -6.83 61.12
CA ASN A 78 -1.31 -7.29 59.82
C ASN A 78 -1.91 -6.09 59.07
N GLU A 79 -1.05 -5.16 58.68
CA GLU A 79 -1.49 -4.06 57.84
C GLU A 79 -1.25 -4.45 56.37
N PHE A 80 -2.29 -4.87 55.71
CA PHE A 80 -2.29 -5.07 54.25
C PHE A 80 -2.38 -3.70 53.58
N LYS A 81 -1.25 -3.20 53.12
CA LYS A 81 -1.24 -2.01 52.29
C LYS A 81 -1.23 -2.40 50.81
N PHE A 82 -2.35 -2.19 50.18
CA PHE A 82 -2.49 -2.35 48.74
C PHE A 82 -2.19 -1.02 48.06
N THR A 83 -1.10 -0.97 47.27
CA THR A 83 -0.76 0.23 46.52
C THR A 83 -0.78 -0.10 45.05
N ARG A 84 -1.62 0.61 44.32
CA ARG A 84 -1.78 0.53 42.87
C ARG A 84 -1.13 1.77 42.27
N THR A 85 -0.17 1.59 41.37
CA THR A 85 0.53 2.68 40.73
C THR A 85 0.52 2.45 39.23
N THR A 86 -0.06 3.40 38.49
CA THR A 86 0.02 3.40 37.02
C THR A 86 1.43 3.86 36.63
N LEU A 87 2.18 2.97 35.98
CA LEU A 87 3.54 3.24 35.54
C LEU A 87 3.62 3.82 34.15
N ALA A 88 2.71 3.41 33.28
CA ALA A 88 2.60 3.94 31.93
C ALA A 88 1.13 3.93 31.48
N ASN A 89 0.72 4.97 30.81
CA ASN A 89 -0.59 5.08 30.18
C ASN A 89 -0.43 5.99 28.95
N GLU A 90 0.01 5.39 27.85
CA GLU A 90 0.29 6.10 26.61
C GLU A 90 -0.76 5.75 25.57
N ILE A 91 -1.27 6.76 24.91
CA ILE A 91 -2.18 6.65 23.77
C ILE A 91 -1.45 7.19 22.54
N ASP A 92 -1.31 6.37 21.52
CA ASP A 92 -0.75 6.75 20.23
C ASP A 92 -1.82 6.64 19.15
N VAL A 93 -1.93 7.69 18.35
CA VAL A 93 -2.77 7.72 17.15
C VAL A 93 -1.90 8.18 15.98
N ALA A 94 -1.82 7.36 14.94
CA ALA A 94 -1.15 7.74 13.70
C ALA A 94 -2.13 7.68 12.53
N VAL A 95 -2.13 8.74 11.72
CA VAL A 95 -2.89 8.82 10.48
C VAL A 95 -1.91 9.05 9.35
N THR A 96 -1.87 8.11 8.41
CA THR A 96 -0.95 8.16 7.26
C THR A 96 -1.75 8.16 5.97
N LEU A 97 -1.56 9.20 5.17
CA LEU A 97 -2.06 9.29 3.80
C LEU A 97 -0.92 8.96 2.85
N LYS A 98 -1.13 7.98 1.98
CA LYS A 98 -0.20 7.60 0.90
C LYS A 98 -0.86 7.84 -0.45
N GLY A 99 -0.09 8.29 -1.44
CA GLY A 99 -0.56 8.49 -2.80
C GLY A 99 0.51 8.11 -3.82
N GLN A 100 0.09 7.59 -4.96
CA GLN A 100 0.96 7.30 -6.08
C GLN A 100 0.24 7.60 -7.38
N VAL A 101 0.94 8.27 -8.30
CA VAL A 101 0.49 8.55 -9.66
C VAL A 101 1.61 8.17 -10.61
N GLY A 102 1.27 7.44 -11.66
CA GLY A 102 2.22 7.00 -12.66
C GLY A 102 1.72 7.28 -14.07
N PHE A 103 2.64 7.62 -14.95
CA PHE A 103 2.39 7.76 -16.37
C PHE A 103 3.37 6.88 -17.14
N ARG A 104 2.85 6.12 -18.11
CA ARG A 104 3.61 5.28 -19.04
C ARG A 104 3.29 5.69 -20.46
N CYS A 105 4.32 5.84 -21.29
CA CYS A 105 4.15 6.07 -22.72
C CYS A 105 5.08 5.16 -23.47
N GLY A 106 4.57 4.41 -24.47
CA GLY A 106 5.42 3.45 -25.15
C GLY A 106 4.88 3.00 -26.49
N LEU A 107 5.70 2.20 -27.16
CA LEU A 107 5.34 1.53 -28.38
C LEU A 107 4.68 0.18 -28.06
N GLU A 108 3.60 -0.11 -28.71
CA GLU A 108 2.92 -1.40 -28.71
C GLU A 108 3.08 -2.07 -30.07
N ALA A 109 3.54 -3.30 -30.07
CA ALA A 109 3.44 -4.22 -31.21
C ALA A 109 2.42 -5.29 -30.87
N LYS A 110 1.34 -5.39 -31.62
CA LYS A 110 0.24 -6.32 -31.39
C LYS A 110 0.06 -7.23 -32.60
N LEU A 111 0.16 -8.51 -32.35
CA LEU A 111 -0.11 -9.56 -33.34
C LEU A 111 -1.50 -10.13 -33.06
N SER A 112 -2.42 -9.99 -34.00
CA SER A 112 -3.78 -10.52 -33.88
C SER A 112 -4.01 -11.60 -34.94
N VAL A 113 -4.70 -12.65 -34.52
CA VAL A 113 -5.11 -13.77 -35.34
C VAL A 113 -6.63 -13.84 -35.35
N SER A 114 -7.24 -13.71 -36.52
CA SER A 114 -8.68 -13.87 -36.69
C SER A 114 -9.00 -14.94 -37.75
N PHE A 115 -10.05 -15.72 -37.49
CA PHE A 115 -10.47 -16.78 -38.42
C PHE A 115 -11.38 -16.20 -39.49
N ALA A 116 -10.99 -16.35 -40.74
CA ALA A 116 -11.65 -15.72 -41.88
C ALA A 116 -13.14 -16.10 -42.09
N ARG A 117 -13.60 -17.20 -41.50
CA ARG A 117 -15.02 -17.64 -41.58
C ARG A 117 -15.88 -17.09 -40.43
N LEU A 118 -15.27 -16.49 -39.43
CA LEU A 118 -15.92 -15.95 -38.24
C LEU A 118 -15.56 -14.46 -38.12
N ASN A 119 -15.66 -13.72 -39.22
CA ASN A 119 -15.35 -12.29 -39.23
C ASN A 119 -15.92 -11.62 -38.00
N ASN A 120 -15.05 -11.13 -37.14
CA ASN A 120 -15.34 -10.41 -35.89
C ASN A 120 -15.85 -11.23 -34.69
N VAL A 121 -15.97 -12.56 -34.77
CA VAL A 121 -16.53 -13.37 -33.67
C VAL A 121 -15.46 -13.82 -32.66
N ALA A 122 -14.26 -14.12 -33.15
CA ALA A 122 -13.15 -14.52 -32.26
C ALA A 122 -11.81 -14.04 -32.80
N ALA A 123 -11.06 -13.38 -31.95
CA ALA A 123 -9.68 -13.00 -32.23
C ALA A 123 -8.81 -13.29 -31.00
N VAL A 124 -7.63 -13.86 -31.21
CA VAL A 124 -6.59 -13.99 -30.18
C VAL A 124 -5.48 -13.03 -30.54
N TYR A 125 -4.94 -12.34 -29.56
CA TYR A 125 -3.84 -11.43 -29.78
C TYR A 125 -2.75 -11.58 -28.74
N VAL A 126 -1.54 -11.27 -29.17
CA VAL A 126 -0.37 -11.08 -28.29
C VAL A 126 0.13 -9.68 -28.51
N SER A 127 0.34 -8.92 -27.46
CA SER A 127 0.92 -7.59 -27.55
C SER A 127 2.14 -7.45 -26.66
N PHE A 128 3.12 -6.71 -27.18
CA PHE A 128 4.30 -6.30 -26.46
C PHE A 128 4.34 -4.78 -26.39
N ARG A 129 4.52 -4.24 -25.19
CA ARG A 129 4.65 -2.81 -24.95
C ARG A 129 5.98 -2.53 -24.30
N PHE A 130 6.65 -1.48 -24.72
CA PHE A 130 7.86 -0.99 -24.08
C PHE A 130 7.96 0.53 -24.20
N GLY A 131 8.53 1.15 -23.20
CA GLY A 131 8.69 2.61 -23.20
C GLY A 131 9.12 3.16 -21.85
N PRO A 132 9.27 4.48 -21.77
CA PRO A 132 9.55 5.17 -20.51
C PRO A 132 8.30 5.23 -19.61
N TYR A 133 8.58 5.30 -18.31
CA TYR A 133 7.59 5.61 -17.30
C TYR A 133 8.11 6.63 -16.30
N ILE A 134 7.19 7.33 -15.68
CA ILE A 134 7.44 8.23 -14.56
C ILE A 134 6.38 7.95 -13.49
N GLU A 135 6.82 7.77 -12.27
CA GLU A 135 5.96 7.54 -11.11
C GLU A 135 6.32 8.50 -9.99
N LEU A 136 5.31 9.18 -9.46
CA LEU A 136 5.40 10.03 -8.29
C LEU A 136 4.65 9.37 -7.15
N SER A 137 5.33 9.09 -6.07
CA SER A 137 4.74 8.59 -4.84
C SER A 137 5.02 9.53 -3.68
N GLY A 138 4.06 9.62 -2.76
CA GLY A 138 4.18 10.47 -1.60
C GLY A 138 3.45 9.92 -0.40
N LEU A 139 3.91 10.31 0.78
CA LEU A 139 3.24 10.04 2.04
C LEU A 139 3.23 11.28 2.91
N VAL A 140 2.15 11.44 3.67
CA VAL A 140 2.07 12.38 4.80
C VAL A 140 1.55 11.58 5.99
N SER A 141 2.30 11.58 7.08
CA SER A 141 1.93 10.91 8.32
C SER A 141 1.86 11.91 9.46
N PHE A 142 0.72 11.93 10.11
CA PHE A 142 0.47 12.67 11.34
C PHE A 142 0.42 11.68 12.50
N ARG A 143 1.25 11.87 13.51
CA ARG A 143 1.25 11.08 14.74
C ARG A 143 1.02 11.96 15.94
N TYR A 144 0.09 11.56 16.77
CA TYR A 144 -0.20 12.16 18.06
C TYR A 144 -0.01 11.11 19.15
N SER A 145 0.84 11.41 20.15
CA SER A 145 1.00 10.60 21.34
C SER A 145 0.70 11.40 22.59
N TYR A 146 0.02 10.78 23.55
CA TYR A 146 -0.32 11.36 24.83
C TYR A 146 0.08 10.41 25.96
N ASP A 147 0.95 10.87 26.86
CA ASP A 147 1.29 10.19 28.10
C ASP A 147 0.44 10.76 29.24
N ALA A 148 -0.47 9.94 29.76
CA ALA A 148 -1.37 10.35 30.82
C ALA A 148 -0.70 10.37 32.21
N VAL A 149 0.45 9.74 32.38
CA VAL A 149 1.23 9.76 33.63
C VAL A 149 2.01 11.07 33.73
N GLU A 150 2.74 11.40 32.68
CA GLU A 150 3.52 12.64 32.59
C GLU A 150 2.69 13.85 32.18
N LYS A 151 1.46 13.63 31.67
CA LYS A 151 0.55 14.65 31.12
C LYS A 151 1.20 15.44 29.97
N VAL A 152 1.97 14.76 29.16
CA VAL A 152 2.67 15.34 28.01
C VAL A 152 2.09 14.82 26.71
N SER A 153 1.86 15.71 25.76
CA SER A 153 1.50 15.36 24.41
C SER A 153 2.62 15.67 23.43
N LYS A 154 2.78 14.81 22.44
CA LYS A 154 3.73 14.99 21.33
C LYS A 154 2.98 14.88 20.01
N THR A 155 3.27 15.80 19.11
CA THR A 155 2.72 15.78 17.75
C THR A 155 3.88 15.73 16.77
N GLN A 156 3.81 14.83 15.81
CA GLN A 156 4.79 14.69 14.75
C GLN A 156 4.09 14.70 13.40
N LEU A 157 4.63 15.48 12.48
CA LEU A 157 4.23 15.49 11.07
C LEU A 157 5.43 15.03 10.25
N LEU A 158 5.28 13.94 9.53
CA LEU A 158 6.26 13.38 8.63
C LEU A 158 5.69 13.41 7.21
N GLY A 159 6.53 13.75 6.24
CA GLY A 159 6.13 13.73 4.85
C GLY A 159 7.32 13.43 3.96
N GLY A 160 7.06 12.81 2.83
CA GLY A 160 8.07 12.49 1.84
C GLY A 160 7.46 12.30 0.47
N MET A 161 8.23 12.64 -0.57
CA MET A 161 7.90 12.39 -1.95
C MET A 161 9.06 11.67 -2.62
N TYR A 162 8.75 10.76 -3.51
CA TYR A 162 9.69 9.98 -4.29
C TYR A 162 9.26 10.00 -5.76
N LEU A 163 10.20 10.34 -6.64
CA LEU A 163 10.02 10.33 -8.07
C LEU A 163 10.86 9.20 -8.66
N GLU A 164 10.21 8.34 -9.43
CA GLU A 164 10.86 7.25 -10.16
C GLU A 164 10.70 7.45 -11.66
N VAL A 165 11.78 7.23 -12.39
CA VAL A 165 11.80 7.28 -13.86
C VAL A 165 12.52 6.04 -14.35
N GLY A 166 11.93 5.33 -15.31
CA GLY A 166 12.53 4.11 -15.81
C GLY A 166 11.97 3.68 -17.16
N LEU A 167 12.26 2.44 -17.52
CA LEU A 167 11.72 1.78 -18.71
C LEU A 167 10.86 0.60 -18.28
N PHE A 168 9.73 0.44 -18.92
CA PHE A 168 8.87 -0.72 -18.73
C PHE A 168 8.84 -1.62 -19.95
N VAL A 169 8.65 -2.90 -19.72
CA VAL A 169 8.32 -3.90 -20.74
C VAL A 169 7.11 -4.67 -20.23
N ASN A 170 6.09 -4.79 -21.06
CA ASN A 170 4.89 -5.54 -20.73
C ASN A 170 4.49 -6.43 -21.90
N ALA A 171 4.13 -7.68 -21.60
CA ALA A 171 3.61 -8.63 -22.55
C ALA A 171 2.19 -9.03 -22.14
N LYS A 172 1.23 -8.98 -23.07
CA LYS A 172 -0.16 -9.31 -22.82
C LYS A 172 -0.67 -10.29 -23.87
N ILE A 173 -1.36 -11.32 -23.41
CA ILE A 173 -2.10 -12.24 -24.24
C ILE A 173 -3.58 -12.01 -23.95
N GLY A 174 -4.39 -11.88 -25.00
CA GLY A 174 -5.82 -11.70 -24.85
C GLY A 174 -6.62 -12.41 -25.92
N ALA A 175 -7.87 -12.69 -25.60
CA ALA A 175 -8.84 -13.20 -26.56
C ALA A 175 -10.08 -12.29 -26.54
N LYS A 176 -10.59 -12.00 -27.73
CA LYS A 176 -11.81 -11.22 -27.91
C LYS A 176 -12.87 -12.12 -28.53
N PHE A 177 -13.97 -12.30 -27.82
CA PHE A 177 -15.15 -13.02 -28.32
C PHE A 177 -16.31 -12.03 -28.41
N LEU A 178 -16.92 -11.93 -29.57
CA LEU A 178 -18.19 -11.23 -29.74
C LEU A 178 -19.30 -12.28 -29.64
N VAL A 179 -20.05 -12.23 -28.55
CA VAL A 179 -21.28 -13.02 -28.38
C VAL A 179 -22.44 -12.12 -28.86
N TYR A 180 -23.18 -12.59 -29.86
CA TYR A 180 -24.42 -11.97 -30.29
C TYR A 180 -25.58 -12.53 -29.49
#